data_3f36ae9cdb8d7498945267bd007b1653
#
_entry.id   3f36ae9cdb8d7498945267bd007b1653
#
_cell.length_a   1.000
_cell.length_b   1.000
_cell.length_c   1.000
_cell.angle_alpha   90.00
_cell.angle_beta   90.00
_cell.angle_gamma   90.00
#
_symmetry.space_group_name_H-M   'P 1'
#
loop_
_entity.id
_entity.type
_entity.pdbx_description
1 polymer ?
#
loop_
_entity_poly.entity_id
_entity_poly.type
_entity_poly.pdbx_seq_one_letter_code
_entity_poly.pdbx_strand_id
1 'polypeptide(L)'
;AVLSHEPEACKAVREEYQLNGQLPENHLATRIIDTSQEQAEALLDELQTLAYEQAQNHWVSTRVMGVTIEDQLPLIGDPTDENSPLKVILSRPSKAKPKDRLTLWLTSLIAQVAFDQKVTGVSVHLEKNLEVDELNDAAGQLQKIVALYLLRLTQALPLDAELGQELLKVDSQDTDKRRSKWQRKWYHHKY
;
A
#
# COMPACT_ATOMS: atom_id res chain seq x y z
N ALA A 1 12.43 15.97 -5.64
CA ALA A 1 12.49 17.43 -5.87
C ALA A 1 11.35 18.15 -5.13
N VAL A 2 10.08 17.74 -5.29
CA VAL A 2 8.92 18.35 -4.57
C VAL A 2 9.04 18.15 -3.06
N LEU A 3 9.71 17.10 -2.61
CA LEU A 3 9.93 16.78 -1.18
C LEU A 3 11.16 17.47 -0.57
N SER A 4 11.95 18.23 -1.33
CA SER A 4 13.21 18.81 -0.84
C SER A 4 13.09 20.20 -0.26
N HIS A 5 11.92 20.84 -0.22
CA HIS A 5 11.73 22.23 0.19
C HIS A 5 12.65 23.28 -0.50
N GLU A 6 13.38 22.87 -1.55
CA GLU A 6 14.27 23.77 -2.28
C GLU A 6 13.52 24.48 -3.41
N PRO A 7 13.34 25.81 -3.35
CA PRO A 7 12.60 26.57 -4.36
C PRO A 7 13.15 26.40 -5.78
N GLU A 8 14.46 26.28 -5.90
CA GLU A 8 15.13 26.06 -7.20
C GLU A 8 14.84 24.68 -7.78
N ALA A 9 14.77 23.64 -6.95
CA ALA A 9 14.40 22.29 -7.39
C ALA A 9 12.96 22.22 -7.89
N CYS A 10 12.03 22.88 -7.22
CA CYS A 10 10.62 22.98 -7.65
C CYS A 10 10.51 23.72 -8.98
N LYS A 11 11.28 24.79 -9.17
CA LYS A 11 11.31 25.54 -10.42
C LYS A 11 11.86 24.71 -11.58
N ALA A 12 12.96 23.99 -11.37
CA ALA A 12 13.55 23.10 -12.38
C ALA A 12 12.57 22.00 -12.81
N VAL A 13 11.88 21.36 -11.87
CA VAL A 13 10.83 20.37 -12.16
C VAL A 13 9.69 20.99 -12.98
N ARG A 14 9.24 22.19 -12.60
CA ARG A 14 8.19 22.89 -13.34
C ARG A 14 8.60 23.15 -14.80
N GLU A 15 9.80 23.67 -15.02
CA GLU A 15 10.33 23.95 -16.36
C GLU A 15 10.44 22.65 -17.18
N GLU A 16 10.92 21.57 -16.58
CA GLU A 16 11.00 20.25 -17.23
C GLU A 16 9.62 19.74 -17.68
N TYR A 17 8.61 19.78 -16.81
CA TYR A 17 7.25 19.33 -17.14
C TYR A 17 6.56 20.21 -18.17
N GLN A 18 6.87 21.51 -18.20
CA GLN A 18 6.39 22.43 -19.24
C GLN A 18 7.06 22.14 -20.59
N LEU A 19 8.38 21.96 -20.61
CA LEU A 19 9.12 21.65 -21.84
C LEU A 19 8.71 20.32 -22.45
N ASN A 20 8.35 19.34 -21.62
CA ASN A 20 7.86 18.04 -22.04
C ASN A 20 6.38 18.02 -22.43
N GLY A 21 5.69 19.16 -22.40
CA GLY A 21 4.26 19.28 -22.72
C GLY A 21 3.32 18.58 -21.73
N GLN A 22 3.82 18.22 -20.55
CA GLN A 22 3.03 17.55 -19.51
C GLN A 22 2.25 18.55 -18.63
N LEU A 23 2.68 19.82 -18.62
CA LEU A 23 1.98 20.92 -17.98
C LEU A 23 1.61 21.97 -19.01
N PRO A 24 0.40 22.56 -18.93
CA PRO A 24 0.01 23.65 -19.80
C PRO A 24 0.84 24.92 -19.53
N GLU A 25 1.05 25.75 -20.54
CA GLU A 25 1.82 27.01 -20.44
C GLU A 25 1.00 28.18 -19.85
N ASN A 26 0.06 27.94 -18.97
CA ASN A 26 -0.84 28.97 -18.45
C ASN A 26 -0.99 28.84 -16.90
N HIS A 27 -1.86 29.70 -16.35
CA HIS A 27 -2.16 29.70 -14.91
C HIS A 27 -2.67 28.37 -14.34
N LEU A 28 -3.16 27.44 -15.18
CA LEU A 28 -3.52 26.10 -14.73
C LEU A 28 -2.29 25.31 -14.27
N ALA A 29 -1.13 25.47 -14.94
CA ALA A 29 0.11 24.84 -14.49
C ALA A 29 0.49 25.30 -13.09
N THR A 30 0.41 26.60 -12.82
CA THR A 30 0.68 27.15 -11.49
C THR A 30 -0.23 26.51 -10.45
N ARG A 31 -1.53 26.49 -10.70
CA ARG A 31 -2.50 25.90 -9.78
C ARG A 31 -2.27 24.39 -9.52
N ILE A 32 -1.92 23.62 -10.57
CA ILE A 32 -1.61 22.19 -10.44
C ILE A 32 -0.39 21.99 -9.55
N ILE A 33 0.66 22.80 -9.76
CA ILE A 33 1.90 22.72 -8.99
C ILE A 33 1.66 23.11 -7.53
N ASP A 34 1.00 24.25 -7.31
CA ASP A 34 0.71 24.74 -5.95
C ASP A 34 -0.10 23.69 -5.16
N THR A 35 -1.16 23.13 -5.77
CA THR A 35 -1.93 22.06 -5.14
C THR A 35 -1.08 20.80 -4.87
N SER A 36 -0.21 20.42 -5.80
CA SER A 36 0.67 19.27 -5.63
C SER A 36 1.72 19.51 -4.54
N GLN A 37 2.19 20.73 -4.42
CA GLN A 37 3.13 21.13 -3.37
C GLN A 37 2.46 21.11 -1.99
N GLU A 38 1.29 21.71 -1.83
CA GLU A 38 0.51 21.64 -0.58
C GLU A 38 0.26 20.20 -0.14
N GLN A 39 -0.09 19.32 -1.09
CA GLN A 39 -0.30 17.90 -0.82
C GLN A 39 0.99 17.19 -0.41
N ALA A 40 2.11 17.52 -1.03
CA ALA A 40 3.40 16.94 -0.69
C ALA A 40 3.89 17.41 0.68
N GLU A 41 3.70 18.68 1.03
CA GLU A 41 4.02 19.23 2.35
C GLU A 41 3.21 18.56 3.45
N ALA A 42 1.89 18.45 3.27
CA ALA A 42 1.03 17.75 4.23
C ALA A 42 1.42 16.26 4.41
N LEU A 43 1.81 15.58 3.33
CA LEU A 43 2.28 14.20 3.39
C LEU A 43 3.63 14.09 4.13
N LEU A 44 4.54 15.06 3.93
CA LEU A 44 5.82 15.11 4.62
C LEU A 44 5.65 15.32 6.12
N ASP A 45 4.82 16.25 6.52
CA ASP A 45 4.54 16.53 7.93
C ASP A 45 4.02 15.27 8.65
N GLU A 46 3.12 14.54 7.99
CA GLU A 46 2.60 13.28 8.53
C GLU A 46 3.69 12.19 8.61
N LEU A 47 4.53 12.07 7.58
CA LEU A 47 5.65 11.14 7.56
C LEU A 47 6.69 11.47 8.64
N GLN A 48 6.97 12.75 8.89
CA GLN A 48 7.87 13.18 9.96
C GLN A 48 7.30 12.84 11.34
N THR A 49 6.01 13.06 11.54
CA THR A 49 5.31 12.68 12.78
C THR A 49 5.41 11.18 13.07
N LEU A 50 5.43 10.36 12.02
CA LEU A 50 5.59 8.91 12.10
C LEU A 50 7.04 8.42 12.13
N ALA A 51 8.01 9.34 12.21
CA ALA A 51 9.44 9.04 12.18
C ALA A 51 9.89 8.23 10.94
N TYR A 52 9.30 8.52 9.78
CA TYR A 52 9.62 7.83 8.51
C TYR A 52 11.11 7.86 8.15
N GLU A 53 11.82 8.92 8.51
CA GLU A 53 13.27 9.04 8.30
C GLU A 53 14.09 7.96 9.03
N GLN A 54 13.51 7.29 10.03
CA GLN A 54 14.10 6.14 10.71
C GLN A 54 13.81 4.82 10.01
N ALA A 55 12.94 4.83 8.98
CA ALA A 55 12.61 3.63 8.24
C ALA A 55 13.80 3.16 7.40
N GLN A 56 14.15 1.91 7.54
CA GLN A 56 15.18 1.24 6.75
C GLN A 56 14.59 0.11 5.94
N ASN A 57 15.14 -0.12 4.75
CA ASN A 57 14.76 -1.26 3.94
C ASN A 57 15.48 -2.51 4.44
N HIS A 58 14.72 -3.45 4.98
CA HIS A 58 15.20 -4.74 5.44
C HIS A 58 14.86 -5.82 4.43
N TRP A 59 15.86 -6.60 4.05
CA TRP A 59 15.65 -7.78 3.21
C TRP A 59 14.95 -8.86 4.02
N VAL A 60 13.88 -9.39 3.45
CA VAL A 60 13.14 -10.51 4.01
C VAL A 60 13.17 -11.68 3.06
N SER A 61 13.34 -12.88 3.60
CA SER A 61 13.19 -14.14 2.86
C SER A 61 12.48 -15.14 3.77
N THR A 62 11.31 -15.57 3.38
CA THR A 62 10.54 -16.58 4.12
C THR A 62 9.99 -17.64 3.18
N ARG A 63 9.84 -18.87 3.67
CA ARG A 63 9.34 -20.00 2.88
C ARG A 63 8.02 -20.50 3.43
N VAL A 64 6.97 -20.46 2.59
CA VAL A 64 5.62 -20.87 2.95
C VAL A 64 5.08 -21.83 1.88
N MET A 65 4.67 -23.03 2.27
CA MET A 65 4.13 -24.07 1.38
C MET A 65 5.03 -24.35 0.15
N GLY A 66 6.35 -24.29 0.31
CA GLY A 66 7.31 -24.52 -0.77
C GLY A 66 7.57 -23.31 -1.66
N VAL A 67 6.84 -22.21 -1.49
CA VAL A 67 7.06 -20.92 -2.16
C VAL A 67 8.01 -20.08 -1.32
N THR A 68 9.08 -19.56 -1.92
CA THR A 68 9.95 -18.57 -1.28
C THR A 68 9.42 -17.18 -1.61
N ILE A 69 9.25 -16.36 -0.57
CA ILE A 69 8.83 -14.96 -0.66
C ILE A 69 10.04 -14.12 -0.27
N GLU A 70 10.49 -13.27 -1.17
CA GLU A 70 11.63 -12.37 -0.98
C GLU A 70 11.23 -10.96 -1.35
N ASP A 71 11.56 -9.99 -0.48
CA ASP A 71 11.26 -8.58 -0.71
C ASP A 71 12.16 -7.69 0.16
N GLN A 72 12.15 -6.39 -0.12
CA GLN A 72 12.70 -5.35 0.74
C GLN A 72 11.58 -4.56 1.39
N LEU A 73 11.45 -4.69 2.70
CA LEU A 73 10.36 -4.06 3.44
C LEU A 73 10.85 -2.81 4.19
N PRO A 74 10.19 -1.66 4.05
CA PRO A 74 10.49 -0.46 4.81
C PRO A 74 9.96 -0.60 6.24
N LEU A 75 10.87 -0.75 7.20
CA LEU A 75 10.56 -0.96 8.62
C LEU A 75 11.18 0.13 9.49
N ILE A 76 10.47 0.50 10.53
CA ILE A 76 11.01 1.20 11.70
C ILE A 76 11.17 0.17 12.81
N GLY A 77 12.26 0.24 13.53
CA GLY A 77 12.66 -0.72 14.57
C GLY A 77 13.78 -1.63 14.10
N ASP A 78 14.36 -2.35 15.02
CA ASP A 78 15.44 -3.30 14.75
C ASP A 78 14.90 -4.74 14.75
N PRO A 79 14.88 -5.43 13.60
CA PRO A 79 14.38 -6.79 13.53
C PRO A 79 15.28 -7.82 14.22
N THR A 80 16.46 -7.44 14.70
CA THR A 80 17.35 -8.30 15.48
C THR A 80 17.11 -8.19 16.99
N ASP A 81 16.37 -7.18 17.44
CA ASP A 81 15.98 -6.97 18.83
C ASP A 81 14.53 -7.36 19.05
N GLU A 82 14.29 -8.50 19.69
CA GLU A 82 12.95 -9.02 20.00
C GLU A 82 12.07 -8.05 20.83
N ASN A 83 12.68 -7.08 21.51
CA ASN A 83 11.97 -6.08 22.31
C ASN A 83 11.70 -4.79 21.51
N SER A 84 12.26 -4.65 20.32
CA SER A 84 12.03 -3.48 19.45
C SER A 84 10.71 -3.62 18.71
N PRO A 85 9.76 -2.67 18.89
CA PRO A 85 8.51 -2.75 18.15
C PRO A 85 8.76 -2.52 16.66
N LEU A 86 8.43 -3.49 15.84
CA LEU A 86 8.55 -3.36 14.40
C LEU A 86 7.31 -2.71 13.80
N LYS A 87 7.52 -1.76 12.90
CA LYS A 87 6.46 -1.06 12.20
C LYS A 87 6.76 -0.96 10.70
N VAL A 88 5.88 -1.54 9.89
CA VAL A 88 5.88 -1.31 8.43
C VAL A 88 5.37 0.09 8.16
N ILE A 89 6.10 0.86 7.34
CA ILE A 89 5.66 2.18 6.93
C ILE A 89 5.67 2.31 5.41
N LEU A 90 4.51 2.59 4.84
CA LEU A 90 4.32 2.83 3.42
C LEU A 90 3.83 4.26 3.20
N SER A 91 4.11 4.82 2.06
CA SER A 91 3.57 6.14 1.67
C SER A 91 3.15 6.15 0.21
N ARG A 92 2.06 6.86 -0.06
CA ARG A 92 1.59 7.07 -1.42
C ARG A 92 0.88 8.42 -1.54
N PRO A 93 1.35 9.34 -2.41
CA PRO A 93 0.72 10.65 -2.62
C PRO A 93 -0.58 10.53 -3.42
N SER A 94 -1.55 9.80 -2.88
CA SER A 94 -2.89 9.62 -3.47
C SER A 94 -3.90 9.27 -2.39
N LYS A 95 -5.19 9.31 -2.72
CA LYS A 95 -6.23 8.81 -1.84
C LYS A 95 -6.06 7.30 -1.61
N ALA A 96 -6.31 6.87 -0.37
CA ALA A 96 -6.25 5.46 0.01
C ALA A 96 -7.29 4.63 -0.77
N LYS A 97 -6.83 3.53 -1.36
CA LYS A 97 -7.66 2.58 -2.12
C LYS A 97 -7.69 1.22 -1.42
N PRO A 98 -8.68 0.36 -1.73
CA PRO A 98 -8.73 -1.01 -1.17
C PRO A 98 -7.46 -1.82 -1.38
N LYS A 99 -6.81 -1.66 -2.54
CA LYS A 99 -5.54 -2.33 -2.84
C LYS A 99 -4.40 -1.87 -1.91
N ASP A 100 -4.40 -0.59 -1.50
CA ASP A 100 -3.35 -0.08 -0.62
C ASP A 100 -3.48 -0.70 0.78
N ARG A 101 -4.73 -0.90 1.26
CA ARG A 101 -4.99 -1.66 2.49
C ARG A 101 -4.52 -3.11 2.39
N LEU A 102 -4.80 -3.77 1.27
CA LEU A 102 -4.35 -5.15 1.03
C LEU A 102 -2.82 -5.22 0.98
N THR A 103 -2.17 -4.27 0.33
CA THR A 103 -0.71 -4.18 0.28
C THR A 103 -0.13 -4.02 1.68
N LEU A 104 -0.61 -3.04 2.46
CA LEU A 104 -0.14 -2.82 3.83
C LEU A 104 -0.32 -4.07 4.70
N TRP A 105 -1.49 -4.69 4.66
CA TRP A 105 -1.80 -5.90 5.41
C TRP A 105 -0.88 -7.06 5.02
N LEU A 106 -0.67 -7.29 3.71
CA LEU A 106 0.19 -8.37 3.23
C LEU A 106 1.66 -8.13 3.58
N THR A 107 2.14 -6.89 3.43
CA THR A 107 3.50 -6.50 3.82
C THR A 107 3.73 -6.73 5.32
N SER A 108 2.76 -6.36 6.16
CA SER A 108 2.82 -6.60 7.60
C SER A 108 2.80 -8.09 7.96
N LEU A 109 2.01 -8.91 7.24
CA LEU A 109 2.02 -10.37 7.40
C LEU A 109 3.40 -10.98 7.07
N ILE A 110 3.99 -10.58 5.96
CA ILE A 110 5.30 -11.07 5.51
C ILE A 110 6.36 -10.68 6.53
N ALA A 111 6.37 -9.42 6.98
CA ALA A 111 7.31 -8.95 7.99
C ALA A 111 7.16 -9.73 9.30
N GLN A 112 5.94 -9.91 9.81
CA GLN A 112 5.69 -10.65 11.04
C GLN A 112 6.14 -12.11 10.97
N VAL A 113 5.92 -12.78 9.83
CA VAL A 113 6.36 -14.17 9.64
C VAL A 113 7.87 -14.28 9.44
N ALA A 114 8.48 -13.31 8.71
CA ALA A 114 9.90 -13.37 8.40
C ALA A 114 10.80 -13.09 9.63
N PHE A 115 10.36 -12.20 10.52
CA PHE A 115 11.12 -11.82 11.71
C PHE A 115 10.65 -12.51 12.99
N ASP A 116 9.56 -13.28 12.94
CA ASP A 116 8.91 -13.93 14.09
C ASP A 116 8.61 -12.96 15.25
N GLN A 117 8.25 -11.73 14.89
CA GLN A 117 7.96 -10.64 15.82
C GLN A 117 6.63 -9.99 15.50
N LYS A 118 6.01 -9.35 16.50
CA LYS A 118 4.81 -8.55 16.31
C LYS A 118 5.11 -7.32 15.47
N VAL A 119 4.31 -7.12 14.43
CA VAL A 119 4.48 -6.03 13.48
C VAL A 119 3.18 -5.25 13.38
N THR A 120 3.28 -3.93 13.51
CA THR A 120 2.21 -3.00 13.16
C THR A 120 2.49 -2.39 11.79
N GLY A 121 1.49 -1.77 11.17
CA GLY A 121 1.67 -1.15 9.87
C GLY A 121 0.92 0.15 9.72
N VAL A 122 1.52 1.10 9.01
CA VAL A 122 0.85 2.34 8.60
C VAL A 122 1.14 2.63 7.13
N SER A 123 0.15 3.08 6.41
CA SER A 123 0.30 3.61 5.05
C SER A 123 -0.26 5.02 4.99
N VAL A 124 0.61 5.98 4.72
CA VAL A 124 0.30 7.42 4.68
C VAL A 124 -0.26 7.80 3.32
N HIS A 125 -1.40 8.48 3.33
CA HIS A 125 -2.12 8.93 2.13
C HIS A 125 -2.62 10.37 2.30
N LEU A 126 -2.98 11.03 1.20
CA LEU A 126 -3.38 12.45 1.20
C LEU A 126 -4.62 12.77 2.06
N GLU A 127 -5.54 11.83 2.25
CA GLU A 127 -6.80 12.12 2.95
C GLU A 127 -6.94 11.33 4.26
N LYS A 128 -6.42 10.13 4.29
CA LYS A 128 -6.60 9.21 5.42
C LYS A 128 -5.52 8.16 5.44
N ASN A 129 -4.84 8.02 6.58
CA ASN A 129 -3.92 6.93 6.81
C ASN A 129 -4.66 5.60 6.94
N LEU A 130 -4.00 4.55 6.49
CA LEU A 130 -4.41 3.18 6.74
C LEU A 130 -3.52 2.61 7.83
N GLU A 131 -4.11 1.87 8.74
CA GLU A 131 -3.41 1.24 9.85
C GLU A 131 -3.71 -0.25 9.88
N VAL A 132 -2.74 -1.01 10.31
CA VAL A 132 -2.83 -2.44 10.60
C VAL A 132 -2.20 -2.66 11.96
N ASP A 133 -3.03 -3.13 12.89
CA ASP A 133 -2.61 -3.57 14.21
C ASP A 133 -1.90 -4.92 14.15
N GLU A 134 -1.43 -5.39 15.29
CA GLU A 134 -0.84 -6.72 15.42
C GLU A 134 -1.76 -7.80 14.83
N LEU A 135 -1.16 -8.66 13.99
CA LEU A 135 -1.90 -9.70 13.29
C LEU A 135 -1.87 -11.00 14.08
N ASN A 136 -3.05 -11.50 14.43
CA ASN A 136 -3.16 -12.83 15.03
C ASN A 136 -3.00 -13.90 13.94
N ASP A 137 -2.30 -15.01 14.26
CA ASP A 137 -2.10 -16.14 13.34
C ASP A 137 -1.54 -15.70 11.97
N ALA A 138 -0.50 -14.85 11.96
CA ALA A 138 0.08 -14.33 10.72
C ALA A 138 0.55 -15.47 9.79
N ALA A 139 1.17 -16.49 10.34
CA ALA A 139 1.64 -17.65 9.57
C ALA A 139 0.48 -18.40 8.88
N GLY A 140 -0.61 -18.67 9.61
CA GLY A 140 -1.79 -19.33 9.04
C GLY A 140 -2.50 -18.46 7.99
N GLN A 141 -2.54 -17.14 8.19
CA GLN A 141 -3.08 -16.20 7.19
C GLN A 141 -2.22 -16.19 5.92
N LEU A 142 -0.88 -16.12 6.07
CA LEU A 142 0.03 -16.13 4.93
C LEU A 142 -0.03 -17.47 4.17
N GLN A 143 -0.16 -18.59 4.87
CA GLN A 143 -0.40 -19.90 4.22
C GLN A 143 -1.66 -19.91 3.36
N LYS A 144 -2.76 -19.35 3.85
CA LYS A 144 -4.02 -19.24 3.06
C LYS A 144 -3.83 -18.39 1.80
N ILE A 145 -3.08 -17.28 1.89
CA ILE A 145 -2.79 -16.44 0.73
C ILE A 145 -1.93 -17.17 -0.28
N VAL A 146 -0.87 -17.86 0.17
CA VAL A 146 -0.01 -18.66 -0.70
C VAL A 146 -0.79 -19.81 -1.36
N ALA A 147 -1.68 -20.48 -0.61
CA ALA A 147 -2.56 -21.50 -1.18
C ALA A 147 -3.47 -20.94 -2.29
N LEU A 148 -4.06 -19.75 -2.08
CA LEU A 148 -4.85 -19.07 -3.11
C LEU A 148 -3.99 -18.66 -4.32
N TYR A 149 -2.77 -18.21 -4.10
CA TYR A 149 -1.82 -17.90 -5.17
C TYR A 149 -1.50 -19.14 -6.01
N LEU A 150 -1.18 -20.26 -5.38
CA LEU A 150 -0.91 -21.53 -6.06
C LEU A 150 -2.13 -22.04 -6.83
N LEU A 151 -3.32 -21.93 -6.24
CA LEU A 151 -4.58 -22.28 -6.92
C LEU A 151 -4.81 -21.41 -8.16
N ARG A 152 -4.48 -20.12 -8.09
CA ARG A 152 -4.60 -19.21 -9.24
C ARG A 152 -3.70 -19.57 -10.42
N LEU A 153 -2.56 -20.21 -10.19
CA LEU A 153 -1.68 -20.68 -11.27
C LEU A 153 -2.34 -21.75 -12.13
N THR A 154 -3.28 -22.49 -11.58
CA THR A 154 -4.00 -23.57 -12.26
C THR A 154 -5.43 -23.24 -12.64
N GLN A 155 -6.03 -22.24 -11.99
CA GLN A 155 -7.42 -21.86 -12.16
C GLN A 155 -7.58 -20.34 -12.20
N ALA A 156 -8.49 -19.84 -13.05
CA ALA A 156 -8.84 -18.42 -13.07
C ALA A 156 -9.67 -18.07 -11.83
N LEU A 157 -9.03 -17.46 -10.84
CA LEU A 157 -9.73 -16.95 -9.66
C LEU A 157 -10.00 -15.45 -9.81
N PRO A 158 -11.21 -14.99 -9.49
CA PRO A 158 -11.59 -13.57 -9.53
C PRO A 158 -11.09 -12.84 -8.28
N LEU A 159 -9.80 -12.64 -8.18
CA LEU A 159 -9.19 -11.91 -7.07
C LEU A 159 -9.09 -10.42 -7.43
N ASP A 160 -9.98 -9.62 -6.86
CA ASP A 160 -10.03 -8.17 -6.98
C ASP A 160 -10.28 -7.55 -5.60
N ALA A 161 -9.41 -6.62 -5.19
CA ALA A 161 -9.48 -6.02 -3.86
C ALA A 161 -10.70 -5.10 -3.67
N GLU A 162 -11.14 -4.40 -4.73
CA GLU A 162 -12.31 -3.54 -4.69
C GLU A 162 -13.59 -4.36 -4.59
N LEU A 163 -13.67 -5.43 -5.41
CA LEU A 163 -14.78 -6.38 -5.35
C LEU A 163 -14.86 -7.05 -3.97
N GLY A 164 -13.73 -7.47 -3.41
CA GLY A 164 -13.67 -8.06 -2.08
C GLY A 164 -14.23 -7.12 -1.01
N GLN A 165 -13.82 -5.85 -1.02
CA GLN A 165 -14.32 -4.86 -0.08
C GLN A 165 -15.83 -4.60 -0.24
N GLU A 166 -16.33 -4.59 -1.48
CA GLU A 166 -17.76 -4.45 -1.72
C GLU A 166 -18.57 -5.66 -1.25
N LEU A 167 -18.04 -6.87 -1.43
CA LEU A 167 -18.68 -8.09 -0.97
C LEU A 167 -18.77 -8.18 0.57
N LEU A 168 -17.80 -7.61 1.28
CA LEU A 168 -17.83 -7.52 2.74
C LEU A 168 -18.94 -6.59 3.26
N LYS A 169 -19.40 -5.63 2.45
CA LYS A 169 -20.54 -4.73 2.80
C LYS A 169 -21.91 -5.37 2.60
N VAL A 170 -21.97 -6.49 1.92
CA VAL A 170 -23.24 -7.23 1.72
C VAL A 170 -23.43 -8.21 2.86
N ASP A 171 -24.62 -8.26 3.43
CA ASP A 171 -24.96 -9.23 4.49
C ASP A 171 -24.47 -10.63 4.11
N SER A 172 -23.80 -11.29 5.05
CA SER A 172 -23.25 -12.63 4.85
C SER A 172 -24.32 -13.69 4.53
N GLN A 173 -25.58 -13.42 4.91
CA GLN A 173 -26.73 -14.27 4.67
C GLN A 173 -27.31 -14.12 3.25
N ASP A 174 -27.01 -13.02 2.53
CA ASP A 174 -27.56 -12.76 1.20
C ASP A 174 -26.59 -13.24 0.09
N THR A 175 -26.48 -14.55 -0.05
CA THR A 175 -25.62 -15.20 -1.05
C THR A 175 -25.97 -14.84 -2.48
N ASP A 176 -27.25 -14.59 -2.79
CA ASP A 176 -27.71 -14.26 -4.14
C ASP A 176 -27.30 -12.84 -4.55
N LYS A 177 -27.40 -11.87 -3.63
CA LYS A 177 -26.87 -10.51 -3.88
C LYS A 177 -25.36 -10.50 -4.03
N ARG A 178 -24.63 -11.28 -3.22
CA ARG A 178 -23.19 -11.44 -3.36
C ARG A 178 -22.82 -12.00 -4.73
N ARG A 179 -23.49 -13.08 -5.14
CA ARG A 179 -23.26 -13.74 -6.43
C ARG A 179 -23.59 -12.83 -7.62
N SER A 180 -24.71 -12.12 -7.59
CA SER A 180 -25.12 -11.22 -8.68
C SER A 180 -24.22 -9.98 -8.79
N LYS A 181 -23.74 -9.43 -7.65
CA LYS A 181 -22.78 -8.31 -7.63
C LYS A 181 -21.42 -8.73 -8.17
N TRP A 182 -20.98 -9.94 -7.82
CA TRP A 182 -19.77 -10.54 -8.32
C TRP A 182 -19.83 -10.79 -9.83
N GLN A 183 -20.91 -11.39 -10.33
CA GLN A 183 -21.11 -11.65 -11.76
C GLN A 183 -21.09 -10.37 -12.57
N ARG A 184 -21.78 -9.31 -12.13
CA ARG A 184 -21.80 -8.02 -12.83
C ARG A 184 -20.41 -7.43 -13.01
N LYS A 185 -19.60 -7.34 -11.95
CA LYS A 185 -18.23 -6.82 -12.07
C LYS A 185 -17.33 -7.70 -12.91
N TRP A 186 -17.44 -9.01 -12.79
CA TRP A 186 -16.64 -9.95 -13.57
C TRP A 186 -16.86 -9.82 -15.07
N TYR A 187 -18.10 -9.62 -15.50
CA TYR A 187 -18.43 -9.44 -16.92
C TYR A 187 -18.02 -8.05 -17.45
N HIS A 188 -18.04 -7.00 -16.63
CA HIS A 188 -17.62 -5.66 -17.05
C HIS A 188 -16.10 -5.47 -17.19
N HIS A 189 -15.28 -6.34 -16.59
CA HIS A 189 -13.81 -6.28 -16.74
C HIS A 189 -13.28 -7.13 -17.90
N LYS A 190 -14.12 -7.78 -18.68
CA LYS A 190 -13.72 -8.63 -19.82
C LYS A 190 -13.76 -7.93 -21.18
N TYR A 191 -14.17 -6.65 -21.23
CA TYR A 191 -14.25 -5.88 -22.48
C TYR A 191 -13.63 -4.49 -22.34
#